data_602f2ed1e51b7faaa143823abf40eedc
#
_entry.id   602f2ed1e51b7faaa143823abf40eedc
#
_cell.length_a   1.000
_cell.length_b   1.000
_cell.length_c   1.000
_cell.angle_alpha   90.00
_cell.angle_beta   90.00
_cell.angle_gamma   90.00
#
_symmetry.space_group_name_H-M   'P 1'
#
loop_
_entity.id
_entity.type
_entity.pdbx_description
1 polymer ?
#
loop_
_entity_poly.entity_id
_entity_poly.type
_entity_poly.pdbx_seq_one_letter_code
_entity_poly.pdbx_strand_id
1 'polypeptide(L)'
;NLKSRAIGLGVMGEAEMLASNKISWGSNEHFKKIDEIMEYISYNTILASSNLAIEKGSYPTFDGSNWSKGIMPHDHTPQAVNAIVNKDLFDNSCDWDFLREKVKKDGMRNGYLMAIAPTSSISILVGTTQAIEPVYKRKWFEENLSGLIPVVAPKLSPDTWSFYTPAFEIDQLQVVKAAAIRQKWIDQGQSTNIFMSLDKASGKYLHEIYTL
;
A
#
# COMPACT_ATOMS: atom_id res chain seq x y z
N ASN A 1 -21.83 6.05 9.41
CA ASN A 1 -21.15 4.85 8.94
C ASN A 1 -22.09 3.70 8.55
N LEU A 2 -23.35 3.64 9.07
CA LEU A 2 -24.29 2.55 8.76
C LEU A 2 -24.67 2.45 7.28
N LYS A 3 -24.67 3.56 6.54
CA LYS A 3 -25.04 3.57 5.11
C LYS A 3 -24.02 2.91 4.21
N SER A 4 -22.73 3.14 4.44
CA SER A 4 -21.63 2.61 3.63
C SER A 4 -20.92 1.41 4.27
N ARG A 5 -21.02 1.25 5.61
CA ARG A 5 -20.24 0.24 6.37
C ARG A 5 -18.77 0.24 6.00
N ALA A 6 -18.20 1.44 5.83
CA ALA A 6 -16.81 1.61 5.45
C ALA A 6 -15.86 1.01 6.50
N ILE A 7 -14.84 0.32 6.01
CA ILE A 7 -13.68 -0.14 6.76
C ILE A 7 -12.41 0.34 6.03
N GLY A 8 -11.25 0.23 6.67
CA GLY A 8 -9.97 0.57 6.08
C GLY A 8 -8.94 -0.51 6.42
N LEU A 9 -8.87 -1.55 5.60
CA LEU A 9 -7.79 -2.52 5.68
C LEU A 9 -6.53 -1.90 5.03
N GLY A 10 -5.43 -1.89 5.76
CA GLY A 10 -4.14 -1.41 5.27
C GLY A 10 -3.01 -2.34 5.65
N VAL A 11 -1.85 -2.13 5.06
CA VAL A 11 -0.62 -2.88 5.30
C VAL A 11 0.42 -2.02 6.00
N MET A 12 1.34 -2.65 6.72
CA MET A 12 2.54 -2.07 7.30
C MET A 12 3.69 -3.06 7.17
N GLY A 13 4.92 -2.62 7.45
CA GLY A 13 6.07 -3.53 7.43
C GLY A 13 6.68 -3.72 6.05
N GLU A 14 6.40 -2.86 5.07
CA GLU A 14 6.92 -3.02 3.71
C GLU A 14 8.44 -2.99 3.66
N ALA A 15 9.08 -2.05 4.35
CA ALA A 15 10.55 -1.98 4.36
C ALA A 15 11.19 -3.24 5.00
N GLU A 16 10.59 -3.79 6.06
CA GLU A 16 11.04 -5.05 6.64
C GLU A 16 10.85 -6.24 5.69
N MET A 17 9.69 -6.31 5.04
CA MET A 17 9.39 -7.34 4.05
C MET A 17 10.41 -7.32 2.92
N LEU A 18 10.71 -6.15 2.35
CA LEU A 18 11.69 -5.98 1.27
C LEU A 18 13.09 -6.39 1.74
N ALA A 19 13.56 -5.89 2.88
CA ALA A 19 14.88 -6.23 3.41
C ALA A 19 15.02 -7.72 3.70
N SER A 20 13.99 -8.36 4.26
CA SER A 20 13.96 -9.80 4.53
C SER A 20 14.01 -10.64 3.26
N ASN A 21 13.48 -10.15 2.15
CA ASN A 21 13.53 -10.81 0.84
C ASN A 21 14.72 -10.35 -0.03
N LYS A 22 15.61 -9.52 0.52
CA LYS A 22 16.79 -8.97 -0.19
C LYS A 22 16.42 -8.16 -1.43
N ILE A 23 15.32 -7.43 -1.35
CA ILE A 23 14.82 -6.54 -2.39
C ILE A 23 15.16 -5.09 -2.00
N SER A 24 15.82 -4.38 -2.92
CA SER A 24 16.15 -2.97 -2.70
C SER A 24 14.93 -2.08 -2.88
N TRP A 25 14.74 -1.15 -1.95
CA TRP A 25 13.65 -0.17 -2.02
C TRP A 25 13.75 0.68 -3.30
N GLY A 26 12.63 0.84 -4.02
CA GLY A 26 12.57 1.60 -5.29
C GLY A 26 13.09 0.84 -6.51
N SER A 27 13.48 -0.43 -6.38
CA SER A 27 13.86 -1.27 -7.53
C SER A 27 12.64 -1.77 -8.32
N ASN A 28 12.85 -2.23 -9.54
CA ASN A 28 11.78 -2.84 -10.35
C ASN A 28 11.20 -4.09 -9.66
N GLU A 29 12.04 -4.84 -8.95
CA GLU A 29 11.62 -6.00 -8.17
C GLU A 29 10.72 -5.59 -7.00
N HIS A 30 11.02 -4.46 -6.32
CA HIS A 30 10.14 -3.86 -5.34
C HIS A 30 8.77 -3.55 -5.93
N PHE A 31 8.73 -2.83 -7.05
CA PHE A 31 7.48 -2.44 -7.70
C PHE A 31 6.63 -3.63 -8.11
N LYS A 32 7.28 -4.65 -8.67
CA LYS A 32 6.61 -5.92 -8.98
C LYS A 32 6.04 -6.58 -7.73
N LYS A 33 6.84 -6.69 -6.67
CA LYS A 33 6.43 -7.36 -5.43
C LYS A 33 5.24 -6.68 -4.76
N ILE A 34 5.21 -5.34 -4.68
CA ILE A 34 4.06 -4.63 -4.09
C ILE A 34 2.81 -4.71 -4.97
N ASP A 35 2.95 -4.71 -6.30
CA ASP A 35 1.81 -4.89 -7.21
C ASP A 35 1.16 -6.27 -7.00
N GLU A 36 1.96 -7.34 -6.97
CA GLU A 36 1.50 -8.72 -6.69
C GLU A 36 0.78 -8.84 -5.34
N ILE A 37 1.41 -8.33 -4.28
CA ILE A 37 0.86 -8.42 -2.92
C ILE A 37 -0.44 -7.63 -2.80
N MET A 38 -0.47 -6.42 -3.34
CA MET A 38 -1.64 -5.55 -3.25
C MET A 38 -2.80 -6.05 -4.12
N GLU A 39 -2.52 -6.63 -5.29
CA GLU A 39 -3.51 -7.32 -6.09
C GLU A 39 -4.17 -8.46 -5.31
N TYR A 40 -3.36 -9.33 -4.71
CA TYR A 40 -3.84 -10.46 -3.92
C TYR A 40 -4.69 -10.02 -2.72
N ILE A 41 -4.25 -9.01 -1.99
CA ILE A 41 -4.98 -8.46 -0.85
C ILE A 41 -6.30 -7.84 -1.31
N SER A 42 -6.28 -7.04 -2.38
CA SER A 42 -7.47 -6.40 -2.94
C SER A 42 -8.51 -7.43 -3.36
N TYR A 43 -8.10 -8.40 -4.17
CA TYR A 43 -8.96 -9.47 -4.63
C TYR A 43 -9.65 -10.21 -3.48
N ASN A 44 -8.87 -10.69 -2.51
CA ASN A 44 -9.41 -11.46 -1.39
C ASN A 44 -10.28 -10.62 -0.45
N THR A 45 -9.97 -9.34 -0.27
CA THR A 45 -10.77 -8.43 0.54
C THR A 45 -12.14 -8.18 -0.08
N ILE A 46 -12.19 -7.96 -1.40
CA ILE A 46 -13.44 -7.79 -2.15
C ILE A 46 -14.24 -9.10 -2.12
N LEU A 47 -13.59 -10.24 -2.36
CA LEU A 47 -14.22 -11.56 -2.30
C LEU A 47 -14.83 -11.84 -0.91
N ALA A 48 -14.10 -11.54 0.16
CA ALA A 48 -14.59 -11.71 1.53
C ALA A 48 -15.80 -10.81 1.83
N SER A 49 -15.76 -9.54 1.39
CA SER A 49 -16.90 -8.62 1.57
C SER A 49 -18.13 -9.06 0.78
N SER A 50 -17.94 -9.60 -0.43
CA SER A 50 -19.04 -10.18 -1.22
C SER A 50 -19.63 -11.44 -0.56
N ASN A 51 -18.80 -12.32 -0.02
CA ASN A 51 -19.27 -13.47 0.74
C ASN A 51 -20.07 -13.05 1.99
N LEU A 52 -19.60 -12.04 2.73
CA LEU A 52 -20.33 -11.48 3.86
C LEU A 52 -21.66 -10.84 3.46
N ALA A 53 -21.78 -10.33 2.22
CA ALA A 53 -23.03 -9.79 1.72
C ALA A 53 -24.10 -10.88 1.52
N ILE A 54 -23.71 -12.10 1.14
CA ILE A 54 -24.64 -13.25 1.08
C ILE A 54 -25.22 -13.55 2.46
N GLU A 55 -24.38 -13.53 3.51
CA GLU A 55 -24.81 -13.87 4.87
C GLU A 55 -25.60 -12.75 5.58
N LYS A 56 -25.18 -11.49 5.38
CA LYS A 56 -25.61 -10.33 6.18
C LYS A 56 -26.28 -9.21 5.40
N GLY A 57 -26.48 -9.42 4.11
CA GLY A 57 -26.98 -8.42 3.15
C GLY A 57 -25.93 -7.39 2.77
N SER A 58 -26.13 -6.79 1.62
CA SER A 58 -25.29 -5.70 1.11
C SER A 58 -25.37 -4.44 1.99
N TYR A 59 -24.42 -3.53 1.82
CA TYR A 59 -24.54 -2.21 2.45
C TYR A 59 -25.70 -1.41 1.80
N PRO A 60 -26.40 -0.54 2.57
CA PRO A 60 -27.66 0.09 2.13
C PRO A 60 -27.58 0.88 0.82
N THR A 61 -26.45 1.45 0.47
CA THR A 61 -26.27 2.24 -0.75
C THR A 61 -25.47 1.50 -1.82
N PHE A 62 -25.60 0.17 -1.88
CA PHE A 62 -24.93 -0.67 -2.89
C PHE A 62 -25.42 -0.36 -4.29
N ASP A 63 -26.75 -0.26 -4.48
CA ASP A 63 -27.36 -0.01 -5.78
C ASP A 63 -26.91 1.34 -6.36
N GLY A 64 -26.48 1.32 -7.61
CA GLY A 64 -25.94 2.49 -8.31
C GLY A 64 -24.48 2.81 -8.03
N SER A 65 -23.85 2.11 -7.08
CA SER A 65 -22.40 2.24 -6.78
C SER A 65 -21.52 1.67 -7.89
N ASN A 66 -20.21 1.95 -7.84
CA ASN A 66 -19.24 1.32 -8.72
C ASN A 66 -19.23 -0.20 -8.55
N TRP A 67 -19.35 -0.70 -7.33
CA TRP A 67 -19.44 -2.13 -7.04
C TRP A 67 -20.61 -2.80 -7.73
N SER A 68 -21.80 -2.19 -7.70
CA SER A 68 -22.99 -2.74 -8.37
C SER A 68 -22.86 -2.78 -9.90
N LYS A 69 -21.99 -1.95 -10.46
CA LYS A 69 -21.65 -1.94 -11.89
C LYS A 69 -20.49 -2.88 -12.23
N GLY A 70 -19.90 -3.52 -11.23
CA GLY A 70 -18.72 -4.37 -11.37
C GLY A 70 -17.43 -3.58 -11.65
N ILE A 71 -17.38 -2.30 -11.29
CA ILE A 71 -16.19 -1.46 -11.45
C ILE A 71 -15.28 -1.69 -10.24
N MET A 72 -14.06 -2.16 -10.50
CA MET A 72 -13.04 -2.47 -9.50
C MET A 72 -12.05 -1.32 -9.33
N PRO A 73 -11.30 -1.23 -8.22
CA PRO A 73 -10.35 -0.14 -8.01
C PRO A 73 -9.37 0.05 -9.16
N HIS A 74 -8.82 -1.03 -9.70
CA HIS A 74 -7.82 -1.00 -10.78
C HIS A 74 -8.38 -0.57 -12.14
N ASP A 75 -9.71 -0.56 -12.35
CA ASP A 75 -10.32 -0.11 -13.61
C ASP A 75 -10.09 1.39 -13.87
N HIS A 76 -9.84 2.16 -12.83
CA HIS A 76 -9.58 3.60 -12.90
C HIS A 76 -8.08 3.96 -12.97
N THR A 77 -7.21 2.94 -13.09
CA THR A 77 -5.76 3.16 -13.07
C THR A 77 -5.29 3.91 -14.32
N PRO A 78 -4.60 5.06 -14.19
CA PRO A 78 -4.02 5.76 -15.31
C PRO A 78 -3.03 4.89 -16.08
N GLN A 79 -2.95 5.07 -17.41
CA GLN A 79 -2.02 4.31 -18.26
C GLN A 79 -0.56 4.48 -17.83
N ALA A 80 -0.17 5.66 -17.34
CA ALA A 80 1.16 5.93 -16.83
C ALA A 80 1.55 5.04 -15.65
N VAL A 81 0.61 4.74 -14.74
CA VAL A 81 0.83 3.83 -13.61
C VAL A 81 1.02 2.40 -14.09
N ASN A 82 0.22 1.95 -15.05
CA ASN A 82 0.37 0.62 -15.64
C ASN A 82 1.70 0.45 -16.39
N ALA A 83 2.30 1.53 -16.89
CA ALA A 83 3.62 1.51 -17.54
C ALA A 83 4.79 1.40 -16.55
N ILE A 84 4.61 1.71 -15.27
CA ILE A 84 5.66 1.55 -14.24
C ILE A 84 5.97 0.07 -14.01
N VAL A 85 4.92 -0.75 -14.06
CA VAL A 85 5.03 -2.20 -13.85
C VAL A 85 4.70 -2.87 -15.19
N ASN A 86 5.69 -3.49 -15.80
CA ASN A 86 5.50 -4.17 -17.08
C ASN A 86 4.57 -5.38 -16.90
N LYS A 87 3.34 -5.31 -17.43
CA LYS A 87 2.29 -6.35 -17.27
C LYS A 87 2.69 -7.72 -17.82
N ASP A 88 3.64 -7.80 -18.75
CA ASP A 88 4.05 -9.05 -19.41
C ASP A 88 4.80 -10.02 -18.46
N LEU A 89 5.06 -9.59 -17.21
CA LEU A 89 5.77 -10.37 -16.21
C LEU A 89 4.85 -10.94 -15.10
N PHE A 90 3.53 -10.73 -15.18
CA PHE A 90 2.59 -11.14 -14.13
C PHE A 90 1.84 -12.41 -14.53
N ASP A 91 1.97 -13.42 -13.69
CA ASP A 91 1.01 -14.51 -13.62
C ASP A 91 -0.21 -13.98 -12.84
N ASN A 92 -1.26 -13.58 -13.55
CA ASN A 92 -2.52 -13.13 -12.95
C ASN A 92 -3.20 -14.33 -12.28
N SER A 93 -2.85 -14.58 -11.02
CA SER A 93 -3.46 -15.65 -10.22
C SER A 93 -4.89 -15.32 -9.76
N CYS A 94 -5.36 -14.08 -9.97
CA CYS A 94 -6.67 -13.60 -9.55
C CYS A 94 -7.64 -13.56 -10.71
N ASP A 95 -8.75 -14.29 -10.60
CA ASP A 95 -9.83 -14.28 -11.59
C ASP A 95 -10.76 -13.07 -11.36
N TRP A 96 -10.35 -11.93 -11.91
CA TRP A 96 -11.08 -10.67 -11.77
C TRP A 96 -12.44 -10.67 -12.46
N ASP A 97 -12.60 -11.44 -13.56
CA ASP A 97 -13.89 -11.55 -14.26
C ASP A 97 -14.89 -12.31 -13.40
N PHE A 98 -14.48 -13.42 -12.79
CA PHE A 98 -15.29 -14.12 -11.81
C PHE A 98 -15.69 -13.21 -10.64
N LEU A 99 -14.74 -12.48 -10.07
CA LEU A 99 -15.01 -11.61 -8.91
C LEU A 99 -15.98 -10.47 -9.28
N ARG A 100 -15.85 -9.91 -10.45
CA ARG A 100 -16.71 -8.86 -10.99
C ARG A 100 -18.17 -9.32 -11.11
N GLU A 101 -18.39 -10.48 -11.71
CA GLU A 101 -19.74 -11.06 -11.83
C GLU A 101 -20.32 -11.47 -10.47
N LYS A 102 -19.48 -12.01 -9.59
CA LYS A 102 -19.88 -12.33 -8.23
C LYS A 102 -20.34 -11.08 -7.45
N VAL A 103 -19.59 -9.99 -7.50
CA VAL A 103 -19.94 -8.73 -6.82
C VAL A 103 -21.25 -8.15 -7.35
N LYS A 104 -21.47 -8.16 -8.66
CA LYS A 104 -22.75 -7.73 -9.24
C LYS A 104 -23.92 -8.56 -8.75
N LYS A 105 -23.76 -9.88 -8.65
CA LYS A 105 -24.81 -10.83 -8.28
C LYS A 105 -25.08 -10.84 -6.78
N ASP A 106 -24.04 -10.99 -5.98
CA ASP A 106 -24.13 -11.27 -4.54
C ASP A 106 -24.04 -9.98 -3.68
N GLY A 107 -23.60 -8.87 -4.28
CA GLY A 107 -23.43 -7.59 -3.61
C GLY A 107 -22.12 -7.47 -2.82
N MET A 108 -22.03 -6.40 -2.03
CA MET A 108 -20.91 -6.09 -1.14
C MET A 108 -21.41 -5.74 0.24
N ARG A 109 -20.78 -6.29 1.30
CA ARG A 109 -21.09 -5.93 2.69
C ARG A 109 -20.64 -4.54 3.05
N ASN A 110 -19.49 -4.11 2.51
CA ASN A 110 -18.82 -2.86 2.80
C ASN A 110 -18.72 -2.01 1.52
N GLY A 111 -19.05 -0.75 1.62
CA GLY A 111 -18.96 0.21 0.50
C GLY A 111 -17.54 0.71 0.25
N TYR A 112 -16.68 0.65 1.30
CA TYR A 112 -15.24 0.94 1.23
C TYR A 112 -14.50 -0.10 2.04
N LEU A 113 -13.35 -0.54 1.55
CA LEU A 113 -12.62 -1.69 2.06
C LEU A 113 -11.21 -1.37 2.53
N MET A 114 -10.41 -0.68 1.71
CA MET A 114 -8.97 -0.59 1.90
C MET A 114 -8.50 0.85 1.99
N ALA A 115 -7.69 1.12 3.02
CA ALA A 115 -6.98 2.38 3.21
C ALA A 115 -5.66 2.11 3.93
N ILE A 116 -4.60 2.81 3.58
CA ILE A 116 -3.30 2.64 4.22
C ILE A 116 -3.05 3.81 5.17
N ALA A 117 -3.03 3.49 6.47
CA ALA A 117 -2.78 4.44 7.55
C ALA A 117 -1.27 4.53 7.89
N PRO A 118 -0.82 5.60 8.59
CA PRO A 118 0.58 5.76 8.99
C PRO A 118 1.13 4.67 9.91
N THR A 119 0.32 4.05 10.72
CA THR A 119 0.62 2.91 11.63
C THR A 119 1.80 3.11 12.59
N SER A 120 2.17 4.36 12.92
CA SER A 120 3.38 4.69 13.69
C SER A 120 3.47 3.96 15.04
N SER A 121 2.40 3.96 15.84
CA SER A 121 2.37 3.30 17.14
C SER A 121 2.14 1.79 17.03
N ILE A 122 1.27 1.37 16.10
CA ILE A 122 0.91 -0.04 15.94
C ILE A 122 2.10 -0.84 15.43
N SER A 123 2.89 -0.29 14.52
CA SER A 123 4.08 -0.96 13.99
C SER A 123 5.13 -1.26 15.07
N ILE A 124 5.32 -0.32 16.02
CA ILE A 124 6.21 -0.52 17.17
C ILE A 124 5.70 -1.67 18.05
N LEU A 125 4.39 -1.68 18.33
CA LEU A 125 3.76 -2.71 19.15
C LEU A 125 3.90 -4.12 18.54
N VAL A 126 3.81 -4.21 17.21
CA VAL A 126 3.95 -5.47 16.47
C VAL A 126 5.42 -5.83 16.19
N GLY A 127 6.34 -4.86 16.30
CA GLY A 127 7.76 -5.08 16.05
C GLY A 127 8.15 -5.10 14.58
N THR A 128 7.47 -4.30 13.75
CA THR A 128 7.74 -4.14 12.31
C THR A 128 8.01 -2.69 11.91
N THR A 129 8.34 -2.43 10.66
CA THR A 129 8.47 -1.06 10.13
C THR A 129 7.11 -0.42 9.92
N GLN A 130 7.04 0.90 10.14
CA GLN A 130 5.78 1.63 9.97
C GLN A 130 5.38 1.73 8.50
N ALA A 131 4.07 1.73 8.26
CA ALA A 131 3.41 1.97 6.98
C ALA A 131 4.05 1.22 5.80
N ILE A 132 4.12 1.90 4.67
CA ILE A 132 4.61 1.49 3.36
C ILE A 132 5.84 2.32 2.97
N GLU A 133 6.54 2.85 3.94
CA GLU A 133 7.61 3.82 3.77
C GLU A 133 8.99 3.16 3.96
N PRO A 134 10.04 3.73 3.35
CA PRO A 134 11.39 3.34 3.70
C PRO A 134 11.70 3.72 5.15
N VAL A 135 12.65 3.05 5.77
CA VAL A 135 13.07 3.37 7.14
C VAL A 135 13.68 4.76 7.21
N TYR A 136 13.39 5.52 8.25
CA TYR A 136 14.00 6.81 8.47
C TYR A 136 15.54 6.70 8.58
N LYS A 137 16.01 5.74 9.41
CA LYS A 137 17.41 5.33 9.57
C LYS A 137 17.48 3.85 9.91
N ARG A 138 18.63 3.23 9.70
CA ARG A 138 18.87 1.84 10.14
C ARG A 138 18.96 1.70 11.65
N LYS A 139 19.50 2.74 12.33
CA LYS A 139 19.62 2.86 13.78
C LYS A 139 19.38 4.32 14.17
N TRP A 140 18.62 4.56 15.22
CA TRP A 140 18.37 5.90 15.76
C TRP A 140 18.14 5.85 17.26
N PHE A 141 18.01 7.01 17.87
CA PHE A 141 17.60 7.12 19.25
C PHE A 141 16.24 7.81 19.31
N GLU A 142 15.34 7.27 20.10
CA GLU A 142 14.06 7.89 20.43
C GLU A 142 14.11 8.41 21.87
N GLU A 143 13.75 9.66 22.05
CA GLU A 143 13.60 10.27 23.36
C GLU A 143 12.14 10.17 23.81
N ASN A 144 11.91 9.58 24.95
CA ASN A 144 10.61 9.49 25.58
C ASN A 144 10.72 9.78 27.11
N LEU A 145 9.61 9.66 27.84
CA LEU A 145 9.58 9.90 29.28
C LEU A 145 10.51 8.98 30.08
N SER A 146 10.92 7.84 29.53
CA SER A 146 11.85 6.89 30.16
C SER A 146 13.32 7.16 29.78
N GLY A 147 13.59 8.16 28.93
CA GLY A 147 14.92 8.53 28.48
C GLY A 147 15.18 8.24 27.00
N LEU A 148 16.46 8.20 26.63
CA LEU A 148 16.92 7.97 25.27
C LEU A 148 17.06 6.47 25.01
N ILE A 149 16.23 5.95 24.11
CA ILE A 149 16.17 4.52 23.78
C ILE A 149 16.80 4.29 22.41
N PRO A 150 17.80 3.40 22.27
CA PRO A 150 18.32 3.01 20.97
C PRO A 150 17.28 2.12 20.23
N VAL A 151 16.96 2.49 19.00
CA VAL A 151 16.06 1.75 18.13
C VAL A 151 16.82 1.32 16.88
N VAL A 152 16.55 0.11 16.42
CA VAL A 152 17.12 -0.43 15.18
C VAL A 152 15.98 -0.92 14.26
N ALA A 153 16.23 -0.90 12.97
CA ALA A 153 15.27 -1.48 12.01
C ALA A 153 15.02 -2.97 12.35
N PRO A 154 13.77 -3.46 12.27
CA PRO A 154 13.45 -4.85 12.59
C PRO A 154 14.31 -5.83 11.79
N LYS A 155 14.76 -6.91 12.43
CA LYS A 155 15.62 -7.95 11.80
C LYS A 155 16.90 -7.40 11.12
N LEU A 156 17.40 -6.24 11.59
CA LEU A 156 18.63 -5.66 11.07
C LEU A 156 19.81 -6.61 11.33
N SER A 157 20.50 -7.01 10.28
CA SER A 157 21.64 -7.91 10.30
C SER A 157 22.63 -7.55 9.17
N PRO A 158 23.82 -8.11 9.13
CA PRO A 158 24.73 -7.93 8.00
C PRO A 158 24.07 -8.25 6.64
N ASP A 159 23.20 -9.27 6.60
CA ASP A 159 22.52 -9.72 5.38
C ASP A 159 21.40 -8.80 4.90
N THR A 160 20.78 -8.06 5.83
CA THR A 160 19.66 -7.14 5.52
C THR A 160 20.08 -5.68 5.49
N TRP A 161 21.30 -5.36 5.94
CA TRP A 161 21.79 -3.99 6.09
C TRP A 161 21.68 -3.15 4.81
N SER A 162 22.11 -3.70 3.68
CA SER A 162 22.11 -2.98 2.39
C SER A 162 20.72 -2.75 1.82
N PHE A 163 19.74 -3.56 2.22
CA PHE A 163 18.36 -3.47 1.76
C PHE A 163 17.49 -2.51 2.58
N TYR A 164 17.96 -2.08 3.75
CA TYR A 164 17.37 -1.00 4.52
C TYR A 164 17.94 0.35 4.09
N THR A 165 17.52 0.84 2.91
CA THR A 165 17.94 2.16 2.44
C THR A 165 17.21 3.25 3.24
N PRO A 166 17.93 4.19 3.90
CA PRO A 166 17.31 5.30 4.61
C PRO A 166 16.48 6.19 3.69
N ALA A 167 15.35 6.69 4.19
CA ALA A 167 14.38 7.45 3.41
C ALA A 167 14.98 8.68 2.69
N PHE A 168 15.92 9.38 3.31
CA PHE A 168 16.60 10.54 2.71
C PHE A 168 17.64 10.18 1.64
N GLU A 169 18.02 8.91 1.51
CA GLU A 169 18.94 8.42 0.47
C GLU A 169 18.17 7.96 -0.78
N ILE A 170 16.85 7.76 -0.67
CA ILE A 170 15.99 7.32 -1.78
C ILE A 170 15.53 8.52 -2.60
N ASP A 171 15.51 8.37 -3.92
CA ASP A 171 14.84 9.32 -4.82
C ASP A 171 13.32 9.29 -4.53
N GLN A 172 12.76 10.43 -4.16
CA GLN A 172 11.35 10.53 -3.75
C GLN A 172 10.38 10.26 -4.91
N LEU A 173 10.81 10.36 -6.16
CA LEU A 173 10.02 9.90 -7.30
C LEU A 173 9.75 8.38 -7.23
N GLN A 174 10.67 7.60 -6.66
CA GLN A 174 10.43 6.17 -6.43
C GLN A 174 9.37 5.93 -5.34
N VAL A 175 9.32 6.81 -4.33
CA VAL A 175 8.28 6.76 -3.27
C VAL A 175 6.91 7.01 -3.89
N VAL A 176 6.78 8.01 -4.75
CA VAL A 176 5.53 8.33 -5.46
C VAL A 176 5.13 7.21 -6.42
N LYS A 177 6.08 6.64 -7.17
CA LYS A 177 5.81 5.49 -8.04
C LYS A 177 5.27 4.28 -7.26
N ALA A 178 5.90 3.95 -6.14
CA ALA A 178 5.43 2.88 -5.26
C ALA A 178 4.02 3.18 -4.72
N ALA A 179 3.75 4.44 -4.33
CA ALA A 179 2.43 4.87 -3.91
C ALA A 179 1.38 4.72 -5.02
N ALA A 180 1.71 5.11 -6.26
CA ALA A 180 0.82 4.97 -7.41
C ALA A 180 0.47 3.49 -7.71
N ILE A 181 1.44 2.58 -7.60
CA ILE A 181 1.22 1.15 -7.76
C ILE A 181 0.25 0.61 -6.72
N ARG A 182 0.41 1.00 -5.44
CA ARG A 182 -0.52 0.57 -4.37
C ARG A 182 -1.91 1.16 -4.55
N GLN A 183 -1.98 2.44 -4.94
CA GLN A 183 -3.25 3.14 -5.16
C GLN A 183 -4.13 2.46 -6.21
N LYS A 184 -3.55 1.80 -7.19
CA LYS A 184 -4.25 0.98 -8.19
C LYS A 184 -5.19 -0.05 -7.55
N TRP A 185 -4.82 -0.60 -6.40
CA TRP A 185 -5.49 -1.73 -5.77
C TRP A 185 -6.39 -1.36 -4.58
N ILE A 186 -6.37 -0.11 -4.13
CA ILE A 186 -7.16 0.35 -2.98
C ILE A 186 -8.25 1.31 -3.41
N ASP A 187 -9.37 1.29 -2.69
CA ASP A 187 -10.56 2.09 -2.99
C ASP A 187 -10.69 3.37 -2.16
N GLN A 188 -9.72 3.62 -1.26
CA GLN A 188 -9.62 4.83 -0.46
C GLN A 188 -8.20 5.42 -0.58
N GLY A 189 -7.80 6.26 0.36
CA GLY A 189 -6.48 6.89 0.36
C GLY A 189 -5.39 6.06 1.03
N GLN A 190 -4.15 6.46 0.77
CA GLN A 190 -2.97 6.01 1.49
C GLN A 190 -2.20 7.19 2.06
N SER A 191 -1.65 7.03 3.25
CA SER A 191 -0.73 7.98 3.86
C SER A 191 0.69 7.71 3.37
N THR A 192 1.35 8.73 2.84
CA THR A 192 2.73 8.63 2.34
C THR A 192 3.50 9.90 2.69
N ASN A 193 4.65 9.75 3.33
CA ASN A 193 5.56 10.87 3.60
C ASN A 193 6.60 11.01 2.48
N ILE A 194 6.94 12.25 2.17
CA ILE A 194 8.06 12.60 1.30
C ILE A 194 9.21 13.08 2.18
N PHE A 195 10.38 12.48 2.00
CA PHE A 195 11.59 12.75 2.80
C PHE A 195 12.58 13.55 1.97
N MET A 196 12.65 14.84 2.23
CA MET A 196 13.50 15.74 1.45
C MET A 196 14.38 16.60 2.34
N SER A 197 15.68 16.56 2.12
CA SER A 197 16.62 17.49 2.73
C SER A 197 16.63 18.83 1.99
N LEU A 198 16.93 19.92 2.69
CA LEU A 198 16.88 21.26 2.13
C LEU A 198 17.83 21.46 0.93
N ASP A 199 18.97 20.78 0.92
CA ASP A 199 19.95 20.82 -0.18
C ASP A 199 19.45 20.16 -1.47
N LYS A 200 18.51 19.21 -1.36
CA LYS A 200 17.88 18.53 -2.49
C LYS A 200 16.54 19.17 -2.90
N ALA A 201 15.95 20.00 -2.05
CA ALA A 201 14.69 20.65 -2.31
C ALA A 201 14.84 21.73 -3.39
N SER A 202 14.23 21.51 -4.54
CA SER A 202 14.09 22.51 -5.61
C SER A 202 12.65 22.58 -6.09
N GLY A 203 12.23 23.74 -6.57
CA GLY A 203 10.89 23.92 -7.13
C GLY A 203 10.61 22.97 -8.28
N LYS A 204 11.62 22.69 -9.10
CA LYS A 204 11.51 21.72 -10.20
C LYS A 204 11.28 20.30 -9.69
N TYR A 205 12.06 19.85 -8.72
CA TYR A 205 11.93 18.50 -8.15
C TYR A 205 10.60 18.31 -7.41
N LEU A 206 10.16 19.33 -6.67
CA LEU A 206 8.83 19.32 -6.05
C LEU A 206 7.72 19.24 -7.10
N HIS A 207 7.85 20.04 -8.18
CA HIS A 207 6.88 19.97 -9.27
C HIS A 207 6.81 18.56 -9.90
N GLU A 208 7.93 17.92 -10.14
CA GLU A 208 7.99 16.54 -10.65
C GLU A 208 7.30 15.56 -9.71
N ILE A 209 7.51 15.67 -8.39
CA ILE A 209 6.86 14.82 -7.37
C ILE A 209 5.33 14.98 -7.39
N TYR A 210 4.82 16.21 -7.53
CA TYR A 210 3.38 16.48 -7.49
C TYR A 210 2.65 16.31 -8.81
N THR A 211 3.37 16.10 -9.91
CA THR A 211 2.79 15.91 -11.25
C THR A 211 2.91 14.49 -11.78
N LEU A 212 3.66 13.64 -11.09
CA LEU A 212 3.78 12.22 -11.40
C LEU A 212 2.52 11.47 -10.93
#